data_25fd435f05d4246b775a6bea1ff462c1
#
_entry.id   25fd435f05d4246b775a6bea1ff462c1
#
_cell.length_a   1.000
_cell.length_b   1.000
_cell.length_c   1.000
_cell.angle_alpha   90.00
_cell.angle_beta   90.00
_cell.angle_gamma   90.00
#
_symmetry.space_group_name_H-M   'P 1'
#
loop_
_entity.id
_entity.type
_entity.pdbx_description
1 polymer ?
#
loop_
_entity_poly.entity_id
_entity_poly.type
_entity_poly.pdbx_seq_one_letter_code
_entity_poly.pdbx_strand_id
1 'polypeptide(L)'
;ASCEDAKYDTIGSRIYLAESSSLSYESKKVTVAEEGSVVTVTPRSGQIATEDIEVTLGLSPKSLEVYNTKSGTNYKPMPEGSYSFDQKTVVIKKGELVAPTVKVTIDPLTKEMLDSGDKFALPVAITAVSGGQQTLEGADVMIYIMDQVIITSAPVLTGTKPITMEMRQDYTVTQWSLEMRINMSELGDGVTPGVGYPGPPSYQNQ
;
A
#
# COMPACT_ATOMS: atom_id res chain seq x y z
N ALA A 1 21.52 -23.83 39.37
CA ALA A 1 21.05 -22.70 38.57
C ALA A 1 19.68 -23.11 38.01
N SER A 2 18.64 -22.58 38.62
CA SER A 2 17.25 -22.77 38.21
C SER A 2 17.00 -21.91 36.98
N CYS A 3 16.59 -22.53 35.87
CA CYS A 3 15.95 -21.80 34.81
C CYS A 3 14.60 -21.31 35.36
N GLU A 4 14.48 -20.00 35.60
CA GLU A 4 13.18 -19.40 35.82
C GLU A 4 12.35 -19.63 34.56
N ASP A 5 11.23 -20.35 34.74
CA ASP A 5 10.19 -20.48 33.74
C ASP A 5 9.81 -19.08 33.25
N ALA A 6 10.20 -18.76 32.02
CA ALA A 6 9.64 -17.64 31.32
C ALA A 6 8.15 -17.95 31.20
N LYS A 7 7.33 -17.41 32.10
CA LYS A 7 5.88 -17.36 31.95
C LYS A 7 5.58 -16.53 30.74
N TYR A 8 5.53 -17.17 29.57
CA TYR A 8 4.83 -16.61 28.43
C TYR A 8 3.36 -16.52 28.88
N ASP A 9 2.92 -15.31 29.19
CA ASP A 9 1.51 -15.04 29.34
C ASP A 9 0.84 -15.51 28.05
N THR A 10 0.08 -16.60 28.15
CA THR A 10 -0.69 -17.09 27.01
C THR A 10 -1.55 -15.92 26.57
N ILE A 11 -1.41 -15.54 25.29
CA ILE A 11 -2.34 -14.59 24.65
C ILE A 11 -3.72 -15.18 24.87
N GLY A 12 -4.42 -14.74 25.94
CA GLY A 12 -5.72 -15.30 26.29
C GLY A 12 -6.65 -15.39 25.08
N SER A 13 -7.94 -15.63 25.25
CA SER A 13 -8.92 -15.71 24.16
C SER A 13 -9.11 -14.37 23.40
N ARG A 14 -8.01 -13.68 23.07
CA ARG A 14 -8.04 -12.41 22.32
C ARG A 14 -8.20 -12.65 20.86
N ILE A 15 -8.96 -11.77 20.22
CA ILE A 15 -9.27 -11.84 18.78
C ILE A 15 -8.36 -10.86 18.05
N TYR A 16 -7.81 -11.31 16.93
CA TYR A 16 -6.89 -10.56 16.09
C TYR A 16 -7.04 -10.95 14.62
N LEU A 17 -6.39 -10.24 13.71
CA LEU A 17 -6.34 -10.55 12.29
C LEU A 17 -5.14 -11.46 11.99
N ALA A 18 -5.36 -12.58 11.30
CA ALA A 18 -4.31 -13.53 10.98
C ALA A 18 -3.21 -12.94 10.07
N GLU A 19 -3.55 -11.91 9.30
CA GLU A 19 -2.66 -11.17 8.42
C GLU A 19 -1.73 -10.22 9.19
N SER A 20 -2.08 -9.85 10.43
CA SER A 20 -1.25 -9.02 11.28
C SER A 20 -0.27 -9.88 12.07
N SER A 21 1.02 -9.80 11.75
CA SER A 21 2.09 -10.57 12.40
C SER A 21 2.68 -9.85 13.61
N SER A 22 2.26 -8.62 13.90
CA SER A 22 2.82 -7.81 14.97
C SER A 22 1.78 -6.99 15.71
N LEU A 23 2.10 -6.60 16.96
CA LEU A 23 1.29 -5.68 17.76
C LEU A 23 1.50 -4.20 17.37
N SER A 24 2.07 -3.94 16.21
CA SER A 24 2.58 -2.61 15.84
C SER A 24 1.77 -1.91 14.76
N TYR A 25 0.50 -2.27 14.57
CA TYR A 25 -0.30 -1.73 13.46
C TYR A 25 0.35 -2.03 12.11
N GLU A 26 0.38 -3.28 11.74
CA GLU A 26 1.06 -3.74 10.53
C GLU A 26 0.47 -3.14 9.26
N SER A 27 1.32 -2.88 8.27
CA SER A 27 0.90 -2.35 7.00
C SER A 27 1.38 -3.18 5.83
N LYS A 28 0.58 -3.17 4.76
CA LYS A 28 0.90 -3.83 3.49
C LYS A 28 0.56 -2.90 2.33
N LYS A 29 1.49 -2.74 1.40
CA LYS A 29 1.21 -2.04 0.15
C LYS A 29 0.32 -2.89 -0.75
N VAL A 30 -0.66 -2.25 -1.36
CA VAL A 30 -1.61 -2.84 -2.30
C VAL A 30 -1.57 -2.04 -3.58
N THR A 31 -1.15 -2.69 -4.65
CA THR A 31 -1.20 -2.08 -5.98
C THR A 31 -2.64 -2.08 -6.47
N VAL A 32 -3.19 -0.89 -6.69
CA VAL A 32 -4.55 -0.73 -7.23
C VAL A 32 -4.46 -0.55 -8.74
N ALA A 33 -4.95 -1.55 -9.46
CA ALA A 33 -5.02 -1.55 -10.92
C ALA A 33 -6.24 -0.78 -11.43
N GLU A 34 -6.41 -0.68 -12.75
CA GLU A 34 -7.57 -0.03 -13.37
C GLU A 34 -8.90 -0.74 -13.06
N GLU A 35 -8.86 -2.04 -12.80
CA GLU A 35 -10.00 -2.85 -12.36
C GLU A 35 -10.21 -2.84 -10.85
N GLY A 36 -9.37 -2.13 -10.10
CA GLY A 36 -9.34 -2.17 -8.65
C GLY A 36 -8.42 -3.25 -8.08
N SER A 37 -8.64 -3.61 -6.82
CA SER A 37 -7.89 -4.64 -6.13
C SER A 37 -8.74 -5.36 -5.08
N VAL A 38 -8.29 -6.51 -4.61
CA VAL A 38 -8.95 -7.27 -3.54
C VAL A 38 -7.92 -7.62 -2.47
N VAL A 39 -8.26 -7.35 -1.22
CA VAL A 39 -7.49 -7.80 -0.07
C VAL A 39 -8.34 -8.72 0.79
N THR A 40 -7.70 -9.49 1.63
CA THR A 40 -8.38 -10.45 2.51
C THR A 40 -8.00 -10.19 3.95
N VAL A 41 -8.94 -10.42 4.86
CA VAL A 41 -8.73 -10.38 6.30
C VAL A 41 -9.43 -11.57 6.96
N THR A 42 -8.75 -12.18 7.92
CA THR A 42 -9.20 -13.40 8.57
C THR A 42 -9.15 -13.24 10.09
N PRO A 43 -10.27 -13.02 10.77
CA PRO A 43 -10.31 -12.99 12.21
C PRO A 43 -9.90 -14.33 12.82
N ARG A 44 -9.09 -14.26 13.86
CA ARG A 44 -8.57 -15.42 14.57
C ARG A 44 -8.61 -15.22 16.08
N SER A 45 -8.87 -16.29 16.81
CA SER A 45 -8.76 -16.35 18.27
C SER A 45 -7.40 -16.91 18.69
N GLY A 46 -6.84 -16.39 19.78
CA GLY A 46 -5.63 -16.92 20.40
C GLY A 46 -5.82 -18.29 21.07
N GLN A 47 -7.05 -18.72 21.30
CA GLN A 47 -7.43 -20.01 21.90
C GLN A 47 -8.63 -20.60 21.17
N ILE A 48 -8.80 -21.91 21.27
CA ILE A 48 -9.99 -22.60 20.73
C ILE A 48 -11.25 -21.99 21.34
N ALA A 49 -12.18 -21.56 20.48
CA ALA A 49 -13.43 -20.96 20.89
C ALA A 49 -14.29 -21.95 21.70
N THR A 50 -14.69 -21.57 22.87
CA THR A 50 -15.59 -22.39 23.74
C THR A 50 -17.05 -22.21 23.38
N GLU A 51 -17.38 -21.17 22.64
CA GLU A 51 -18.69 -20.82 22.10
C GLU A 51 -18.52 -20.14 20.73
N ASP A 52 -19.61 -19.91 20.02
CA ASP A 52 -19.59 -19.14 18.77
C ASP A 52 -19.24 -17.68 19.09
N ILE A 53 -18.20 -17.14 18.42
CA ILE A 53 -17.75 -15.76 18.59
C ILE A 53 -18.03 -14.99 17.30
N GLU A 54 -18.98 -14.05 17.37
CA GLU A 54 -19.26 -13.15 16.27
C GLU A 54 -18.24 -12.01 16.24
N VAL A 55 -17.65 -11.77 15.08
CA VAL A 55 -16.63 -10.74 14.84
C VAL A 55 -17.11 -9.82 13.73
N THR A 56 -17.20 -8.53 14.02
CA THR A 56 -17.57 -7.50 13.04
C THR A 56 -16.32 -6.74 12.59
N LEU A 57 -16.19 -6.63 11.28
CA LEU A 57 -15.11 -5.90 10.61
C LEU A 57 -15.60 -4.53 10.12
N GLY A 58 -14.71 -3.58 10.09
CA GLY A 58 -14.96 -2.24 9.60
C GLY A 58 -13.65 -1.47 9.41
N LEU A 59 -13.75 -0.15 9.28
CA LEU A 59 -12.57 0.70 9.26
C LEU A 59 -12.30 1.31 10.64
N SER A 60 -11.02 1.53 10.95
CA SER A 60 -10.58 2.25 12.13
C SER A 60 -9.70 3.47 11.74
N PRO A 61 -10.30 4.64 11.46
CA PRO A 61 -9.52 5.87 11.21
C PRO A 61 -8.56 6.19 12.34
N LYS A 62 -8.97 5.93 13.59
CA LYS A 62 -8.10 6.12 14.78
C LYS A 62 -6.81 5.28 14.70
N SER A 63 -6.91 4.02 14.25
CA SER A 63 -5.72 3.17 14.08
C SER A 63 -4.80 3.71 12.97
N LEU A 64 -5.36 4.31 11.93
CA LEU A 64 -4.58 4.96 10.88
C LEU A 64 -3.82 6.20 11.43
N GLU A 65 -4.44 7.00 12.28
CA GLU A 65 -3.79 8.13 12.94
C GLU A 65 -2.62 7.69 13.81
N VAL A 66 -2.81 6.61 14.60
CA VAL A 66 -1.73 6.01 15.40
C VAL A 66 -0.60 5.52 14.52
N TYR A 67 -0.93 4.82 13.42
CA TYR A 67 0.05 4.36 12.45
C TYR A 67 0.82 5.53 11.82
N ASN A 68 0.14 6.56 11.35
CA ASN A 68 0.76 7.75 10.78
C ASN A 68 1.74 8.41 11.74
N THR A 69 1.33 8.56 13.00
CA THR A 69 2.19 9.15 14.05
C THR A 69 3.45 8.32 14.28
N LYS A 70 3.30 6.99 14.39
CA LYS A 70 4.43 6.08 14.62
C LYS A 70 5.40 5.99 13.44
N SER A 71 4.87 6.04 12.21
CA SER A 71 5.64 5.86 10.98
C SER A 71 6.13 7.18 10.37
N GLY A 72 5.75 8.33 10.92
CA GLY A 72 6.06 9.65 10.37
C GLY A 72 5.41 9.87 8.99
N THR A 73 4.23 9.29 8.77
CA THR A 73 3.49 9.36 7.50
C THR A 73 2.20 10.17 7.64
N ASN A 74 1.56 10.48 6.53
CA ASN A 74 0.30 11.23 6.51
C ASN A 74 -0.68 10.61 5.50
N TYR A 75 -0.98 9.33 5.67
CA TYR A 75 -1.99 8.67 4.85
C TYR A 75 -3.38 9.14 5.22
N LYS A 76 -4.21 9.39 4.20
CA LYS A 76 -5.64 9.66 4.36
C LYS A 76 -6.43 8.37 4.27
N PRO A 77 -7.54 8.23 5.03
CA PRO A 77 -8.42 7.08 4.86
C PRO A 77 -9.04 7.07 3.46
N MET A 78 -9.24 5.88 2.90
CA MET A 78 -10.00 5.74 1.65
C MET A 78 -11.40 6.34 1.82
N PRO A 79 -11.91 7.08 0.81
CA PRO A 79 -13.26 7.63 0.84
C PRO A 79 -14.33 6.55 0.98
N GLU A 80 -15.43 6.88 1.63
CA GLU A 80 -16.60 6.00 1.66
C GLU A 80 -17.11 5.74 0.25
N GLY A 81 -17.50 4.49 -0.02
CA GLY A 81 -17.97 4.06 -1.34
C GLY A 81 -16.86 3.66 -2.32
N SER A 82 -15.57 3.82 -1.98
CA SER A 82 -14.44 3.34 -2.79
C SER A 82 -13.92 1.96 -2.37
N TYR A 83 -14.62 1.28 -1.50
CA TYR A 83 -14.34 -0.08 -1.04
C TYR A 83 -15.61 -0.77 -0.57
N SER A 84 -15.61 -2.10 -0.59
CA SER A 84 -16.73 -2.91 -0.09
C SER A 84 -16.24 -4.21 0.56
N PHE A 85 -16.96 -4.66 1.58
CA PHE A 85 -16.76 -5.96 2.21
C PHE A 85 -17.77 -6.94 1.63
N ASP A 86 -17.34 -8.15 1.28
CA ASP A 86 -18.27 -9.23 0.89
C ASP A 86 -19.18 -9.63 2.05
N GLN A 87 -18.65 -9.59 3.27
CA GLN A 87 -19.41 -9.71 4.53
C GLN A 87 -18.69 -8.93 5.63
N LYS A 88 -19.45 -8.20 6.45
CA LYS A 88 -18.90 -7.41 7.55
C LYS A 88 -18.82 -8.20 8.86
N THR A 89 -19.63 -9.23 9.00
CA THR A 89 -19.71 -10.03 10.22
C THR A 89 -19.47 -11.49 9.91
N VAL A 90 -18.54 -12.11 10.62
CA VAL A 90 -18.18 -13.53 10.53
C VAL A 90 -18.16 -14.17 11.90
N VAL A 91 -18.23 -15.49 11.96
CA VAL A 91 -18.28 -16.22 13.22
C VAL A 91 -17.13 -17.21 13.31
N ILE A 92 -16.34 -17.12 14.38
CA ILE A 92 -15.44 -18.19 14.80
C ILE A 92 -16.31 -19.23 15.51
N LYS A 93 -16.49 -20.39 14.92
CA LYS A 93 -17.34 -21.43 15.47
C LYS A 93 -16.73 -22.05 16.73
N LYS A 94 -17.60 -22.47 17.65
CA LYS A 94 -17.18 -23.29 18.80
C LYS A 94 -16.30 -24.45 18.35
N GLY A 95 -15.14 -24.59 18.98
CA GLY A 95 -14.14 -25.63 18.65
C GLY A 95 -13.14 -25.19 17.60
N GLU A 96 -13.31 -24.01 16.98
CA GLU A 96 -12.42 -23.48 15.96
C GLU A 96 -11.54 -22.34 16.51
N LEU A 97 -10.50 -22.00 15.75
CA LEU A 97 -9.59 -20.88 16.02
C LEU A 97 -9.77 -19.72 15.04
N VAL A 98 -10.38 -19.97 13.90
CA VAL A 98 -10.35 -19.07 12.75
C VAL A 98 -11.76 -18.88 12.19
N ALA A 99 -12.13 -17.64 11.89
CA ALA A 99 -13.35 -17.33 11.15
C ALA A 99 -13.16 -17.54 9.63
N PRO A 100 -14.22 -17.56 8.85
CA PRO A 100 -14.14 -17.46 7.40
C PRO A 100 -13.38 -16.18 6.99
N THR A 101 -12.56 -16.29 5.95
CA THR A 101 -11.85 -15.15 5.38
C THR A 101 -12.82 -14.18 4.69
N VAL A 102 -12.69 -12.92 5.01
CA VAL A 102 -13.48 -11.83 4.42
C VAL A 102 -12.68 -11.17 3.30
N LYS A 103 -13.34 -10.93 2.17
CA LYS A 103 -12.76 -10.18 1.05
C LYS A 103 -13.18 -8.72 1.13
N VAL A 104 -12.20 -7.85 0.95
CA VAL A 104 -12.44 -6.41 0.83
C VAL A 104 -12.03 -6.00 -0.58
N THR A 105 -13.02 -5.63 -1.37
CA THR A 105 -12.81 -5.10 -2.72
C THR A 105 -12.50 -3.61 -2.60
N ILE A 106 -11.48 -3.16 -3.31
CA ILE A 106 -11.03 -1.77 -3.39
C ILE A 106 -11.24 -1.32 -4.82
N ASP A 107 -12.06 -0.29 -5.01
CA ASP A 107 -12.32 0.26 -6.33
C ASP A 107 -11.10 1.00 -6.90
N PRO A 108 -11.01 1.20 -8.21
CA PRO A 108 -9.97 2.01 -8.83
C PRO A 108 -9.85 3.38 -8.18
N LEU A 109 -8.63 3.88 -8.06
CA LEU A 109 -8.41 5.24 -7.57
C LEU A 109 -8.98 6.25 -8.57
N THR A 110 -9.83 7.15 -8.09
CA THR A 110 -10.44 8.16 -8.96
C THR A 110 -9.41 9.21 -9.41
N LYS A 111 -9.72 9.89 -10.51
CA LYS A 111 -8.84 10.96 -11.00
C LYS A 111 -8.60 12.04 -9.94
N GLU A 112 -9.63 12.41 -9.16
CA GLU A 112 -9.52 13.37 -8.06
C GLU A 112 -8.56 12.90 -6.98
N MET A 113 -8.60 11.61 -6.63
CA MET A 113 -7.66 11.02 -5.66
C MET A 113 -6.22 11.07 -6.17
N LEU A 114 -6.02 10.76 -7.46
CA LEU A 114 -4.70 10.77 -8.10
C LEU A 114 -4.13 12.19 -8.23
N ASP A 115 -4.96 13.14 -8.62
CA ASP A 115 -4.56 14.56 -8.82
C ASP A 115 -4.34 15.30 -7.50
N SER A 116 -4.91 14.81 -6.38
CA SER A 116 -4.75 15.44 -5.06
C SER A 116 -3.32 15.41 -4.52
N GLY A 117 -2.50 14.47 -4.99
CA GLY A 117 -1.17 14.20 -4.44
C GLY A 117 -1.20 13.53 -3.05
N ASP A 118 -2.38 13.24 -2.51
CA ASP A 118 -2.54 12.54 -1.26
C ASP A 118 -2.23 11.04 -1.41
N LYS A 119 -1.78 10.44 -0.34
CA LYS A 119 -1.60 8.98 -0.24
C LYS A 119 -2.72 8.41 0.62
N PHE A 120 -3.36 7.37 0.13
CA PHE A 120 -4.51 6.76 0.78
C PHE A 120 -4.16 5.42 1.43
N ALA A 121 -4.85 5.10 2.51
CA ALA A 121 -4.77 3.80 3.16
C ALA A 121 -6.15 3.34 3.64
N LEU A 122 -6.34 2.03 3.71
CA LEU A 122 -7.55 1.37 4.18
C LEU A 122 -7.25 0.63 5.49
N PRO A 123 -7.58 1.21 6.66
CA PRO A 123 -7.35 0.60 7.96
C PRO A 123 -8.46 -0.38 8.32
N VAL A 124 -8.40 -1.61 7.80
CA VAL A 124 -9.39 -2.66 8.10
C VAL A 124 -9.16 -3.21 9.50
N ALA A 125 -10.18 -3.16 10.33
CA ALA A 125 -10.08 -3.52 11.74
C ALA A 125 -11.26 -4.36 12.23
N ILE A 126 -11.06 -5.05 13.35
CA ILE A 126 -12.13 -5.64 14.13
C ILE A 126 -12.77 -4.50 14.94
N THR A 127 -14.05 -4.24 14.67
CA THR A 127 -14.79 -3.13 15.29
C THR A 127 -15.70 -3.58 16.45
N ALA A 128 -16.10 -4.85 16.45
CA ALA A 128 -16.87 -5.45 17.54
C ALA A 128 -16.63 -6.96 17.62
N VAL A 129 -16.73 -7.50 18.84
CA VAL A 129 -16.64 -8.94 19.13
C VAL A 129 -17.71 -9.29 20.16
N SER A 130 -18.41 -10.40 19.95
CA SER A 130 -19.43 -10.88 20.90
C SER A 130 -18.82 -11.57 22.12
N GLY A 131 -19.66 -11.87 23.13
CA GLY A 131 -19.26 -12.69 24.28
C GLY A 131 -18.27 -12.02 25.24
N GLY A 132 -18.11 -10.68 25.21
CA GLY A 132 -17.17 -9.97 26.08
C GLY A 132 -15.69 -10.25 25.79
N GLN A 133 -15.40 -10.89 24.66
CA GLN A 133 -14.04 -11.13 24.20
C GLN A 133 -13.34 -9.81 23.88
N GLN A 134 -12.04 -9.76 24.11
CA GLN A 134 -11.21 -8.59 23.82
C GLN A 134 -10.40 -8.79 22.54
N THR A 135 -10.14 -7.70 21.82
CA THR A 135 -9.21 -7.71 20.71
C THR A 135 -7.76 -7.60 21.20
N LEU A 136 -6.83 -8.00 20.37
CA LEU A 136 -5.41 -7.81 20.58
C LEU A 136 -4.99 -6.51 19.91
N GLU A 137 -4.88 -5.43 20.69
CA GLU A 137 -4.57 -4.09 20.19
C GLU A 137 -3.31 -4.09 19.31
N GLY A 138 -3.40 -3.44 18.17
CA GLY A 138 -2.33 -3.36 17.18
C GLY A 138 -2.23 -4.56 16.24
N ALA A 139 -2.81 -5.72 16.61
CA ALA A 139 -2.99 -6.87 15.75
C ALA A 139 -4.47 -7.07 15.32
N ASP A 140 -5.37 -6.25 15.84
CA ASP A 140 -6.79 -6.19 15.48
C ASP A 140 -7.08 -5.31 14.25
N VAL A 141 -6.03 -4.77 13.65
CA VAL A 141 -6.10 -3.93 12.46
C VAL A 141 -4.99 -4.27 11.47
N MET A 142 -5.30 -4.14 10.18
CA MET A 142 -4.35 -4.21 9.07
C MET A 142 -4.47 -2.95 8.22
N ILE A 143 -3.36 -2.25 8.02
CA ILE A 143 -3.30 -1.01 7.25
C ILE A 143 -2.90 -1.35 5.81
N TYR A 144 -3.83 -1.30 4.89
CA TYR A 144 -3.54 -1.46 3.47
C TYR A 144 -3.22 -0.09 2.85
N ILE A 145 -1.99 0.08 2.40
CA ILE A 145 -1.51 1.33 1.79
C ILE A 145 -1.73 1.23 0.28
N MET A 146 -2.52 2.15 -0.28
CA MET A 146 -2.78 2.18 -1.71
C MET A 146 -1.55 2.65 -2.46
N ASP A 147 -1.10 1.82 -3.39
CA ASP A 147 0.00 2.12 -4.30
C ASP A 147 -0.55 2.15 -5.73
N GLN A 148 -0.24 3.21 -6.44
CA GLN A 148 -0.72 3.39 -7.81
C GLN A 148 0.19 2.64 -8.78
N VAL A 149 -0.40 1.96 -9.76
CA VAL A 149 0.33 1.52 -10.94
C VAL A 149 0.66 2.75 -11.78
N ILE A 150 1.91 3.16 -11.79
CA ILE A 150 2.38 4.20 -12.69
C ILE A 150 2.66 3.52 -14.05
N ILE A 151 1.70 3.55 -14.95
CA ILE A 151 1.91 3.14 -16.33
C ILE A 151 2.57 4.32 -17.04
N THR A 152 3.89 4.28 -17.17
CA THR A 152 4.61 5.23 -18.00
C THR A 152 4.66 4.70 -19.43
N SER A 153 4.00 5.38 -20.34
CA SER A 153 4.19 5.15 -21.77
C SER A 153 5.57 5.70 -22.16
N ALA A 154 6.49 4.82 -22.51
CA ALA A 154 7.73 5.26 -23.12
C ALA A 154 7.48 5.59 -24.58
N PRO A 155 7.77 6.81 -25.07
CA PRO A 155 7.67 7.10 -26.51
C PRO A 155 8.68 6.22 -27.25
N VAL A 156 8.21 5.46 -28.23
CA VAL A 156 9.07 4.72 -29.14
C VAL A 156 9.54 5.69 -30.21
N LEU A 157 10.82 6.01 -30.20
CA LEU A 157 11.42 6.90 -31.19
C LEU A 157 11.85 6.06 -32.39
N THR A 158 11.10 6.12 -33.48
CA THR A 158 11.44 5.46 -34.72
C THR A 158 11.84 6.52 -35.76
N GLY A 159 13.09 6.46 -36.24
CA GLY A 159 13.56 7.29 -37.32
C GLY A 159 14.71 8.24 -36.97
N THR A 160 15.27 8.88 -37.98
CA THR A 160 16.47 9.75 -37.93
C THR A 160 16.13 11.24 -37.77
N LYS A 161 14.87 11.59 -37.53
CA LYS A 161 14.46 13.00 -37.39
C LYS A 161 14.60 13.47 -35.95
N PRO A 162 15.06 14.71 -35.74
CA PRO A 162 15.09 15.29 -34.39
C PRO A 162 13.65 15.36 -33.83
N ILE A 163 13.51 15.07 -32.53
CA ILE A 163 12.26 15.18 -31.82
C ILE A 163 12.24 16.53 -31.12
N THR A 164 11.25 17.32 -31.47
CA THR A 164 10.98 18.58 -30.77
C THR A 164 9.91 18.32 -29.72
N MET A 165 10.23 18.54 -28.45
CA MET A 165 9.25 18.56 -27.37
C MET A 165 8.84 20.00 -27.11
N GLU A 166 7.57 20.31 -27.36
CA GLU A 166 7.01 21.59 -26.95
C GLU A 166 6.65 21.54 -25.46
N MET A 167 7.32 22.36 -24.68
CA MET A 167 6.97 22.55 -23.27
C MET A 167 5.76 23.47 -23.16
N ARG A 168 4.94 23.29 -22.13
CA ARG A 168 3.84 24.21 -21.82
C ARG A 168 4.42 25.63 -21.60
N GLN A 169 3.91 26.60 -22.34
CA GLN A 169 4.43 27.98 -22.33
C GLN A 169 4.19 28.72 -21.02
N ASP A 170 3.37 28.21 -20.13
CA ASP A 170 3.03 28.74 -18.83
C ASP A 170 3.97 28.29 -17.71
N TYR A 171 5.06 27.58 -18.04
CA TYR A 171 5.99 27.06 -17.06
C TYR A 171 7.36 27.69 -17.17
N THR A 172 7.81 28.39 -16.12
CA THR A 172 9.21 28.83 -16.02
C THR A 172 10.03 27.74 -15.32
N VAL A 173 10.82 27.02 -16.07
CA VAL A 173 11.70 25.97 -15.53
C VAL A 173 13.03 26.61 -15.13
N THR A 174 13.32 26.65 -13.83
CA THR A 174 14.56 27.19 -13.28
C THR A 174 15.65 26.13 -13.10
N GLN A 175 15.25 24.87 -12.97
CA GLN A 175 16.15 23.71 -12.91
C GLN A 175 15.46 22.52 -13.59
N TRP A 176 16.24 21.76 -14.37
CA TRP A 176 15.75 20.54 -14.99
C TRP A 176 16.86 19.49 -15.07
N SER A 177 16.48 18.23 -15.01
CA SER A 177 17.33 17.08 -15.31
C SER A 177 16.64 16.22 -16.36
N LEU A 178 17.39 15.68 -17.31
CA LEU A 178 16.92 14.71 -18.28
C LEU A 178 17.59 13.37 -17.96
N GLU A 179 16.82 12.39 -17.54
CA GLU A 179 17.27 11.02 -17.42
C GLU A 179 16.76 10.22 -18.62
N MET A 180 17.68 9.59 -19.34
CA MET A 180 17.34 8.78 -20.50
C MET A 180 17.88 7.36 -20.32
N ARG A 181 17.02 6.37 -20.44
CA ARG A 181 17.40 4.97 -20.53
C ARG A 181 17.21 4.51 -21.97
N ILE A 182 18.32 4.22 -22.66
CA ILE A 182 18.32 3.79 -24.06
C ILE A 182 18.50 2.26 -24.07
N ASN A 183 17.57 1.58 -24.72
CA ASN A 183 17.71 0.16 -25.06
C ASN A 183 17.89 0.08 -26.59
N MET A 184 19.10 -0.23 -27.02
CA MET A 184 19.41 -0.41 -28.45
C MET A 184 19.27 -1.89 -28.78
N SER A 185 18.31 -2.24 -29.62
CA SER A 185 18.09 -3.62 -30.10
C SER A 185 19.11 -4.08 -31.13
N GLU A 186 19.74 -3.14 -31.85
CA GLU A 186 20.84 -3.38 -32.80
C GLU A 186 21.82 -2.23 -32.77
N LEU A 187 23.13 -2.57 -32.72
CA LEU A 187 24.17 -1.65 -33.08
C LEU A 187 24.23 -1.65 -34.62
N GLY A 188 23.69 -0.61 -35.26
CA GLY A 188 23.79 -0.49 -36.71
C GLY A 188 25.28 -0.49 -37.16
N ASP A 189 25.62 -1.30 -38.13
CA ASP A 189 26.91 -1.32 -38.80
C ASP A 189 27.12 0.04 -39.48
N GLY A 190 27.64 1.02 -38.77
CA GLY A 190 27.92 2.34 -39.38
C GLY A 190 28.07 3.49 -38.43
N VAL A 191 28.30 3.28 -37.16
CA VAL A 191 28.75 4.37 -36.29
C VAL A 191 30.23 4.55 -36.44
N THR A 192 30.64 5.41 -37.36
CA THR A 192 31.95 5.94 -37.41
C THR A 192 32.25 6.64 -36.07
N PRO A 193 33.32 6.33 -35.35
CA PRO A 193 33.66 7.02 -34.12
C PRO A 193 34.14 8.43 -34.46
N GLY A 194 33.24 9.38 -34.44
CA GLY A 194 33.50 10.76 -34.85
C GLY A 194 32.61 11.78 -34.23
N VAL A 195 31.84 11.42 -33.20
CA VAL A 195 31.10 12.42 -32.42
C VAL A 195 32.00 12.86 -31.29
N GLY A 196 32.74 13.94 -31.55
CA GLY A 196 33.44 14.66 -30.50
C GLY A 196 32.46 15.06 -29.41
N TYR A 197 32.79 14.73 -28.16
CA TYR A 197 32.15 15.32 -27.01
C TYR A 197 32.17 16.84 -27.19
N PRO A 198 31.05 17.56 -27.10
CA PRO A 198 31.14 19.00 -26.93
C PRO A 198 31.86 19.24 -25.62
N GLY A 199 33.05 19.82 -25.72
CA GLY A 199 33.81 20.27 -24.57
C GLY A 199 32.97 21.22 -23.71
N PRO A 200 33.30 21.38 -22.43
CA PRO A 200 32.58 22.28 -21.55
C PRO A 200 32.57 23.68 -22.15
N PRO A 201 31.47 24.43 -22.02
CA PRO A 201 31.40 25.79 -22.56
C PRO A 201 32.52 26.63 -22.00
N SER A 202 33.35 27.20 -22.91
CA SER A 202 34.36 28.15 -22.53
C SER A 202 33.68 29.42 -22.02
N TYR A 203 33.84 29.70 -20.76
CA TYR A 203 33.48 31.00 -20.20
C TYR A 203 34.43 32.05 -20.76
N GLN A 204 33.94 32.89 -21.66
CA GLN A 204 34.63 34.13 -21.97
C GLN A 204 34.21 35.16 -20.91
N ASN A 205 35.17 35.56 -20.09
CA ASN A 205 35.07 36.73 -19.23
C ASN A 205 35.00 37.98 -20.11
N GLN A 206 33.94 38.73 -19.97
CA GLN A 206 33.89 40.18 -20.18
C GLN A 206 33.26 40.83 -18.93
#